data_65819f6a86a2bee996d8c23d7d4cc9a3
#
_entry.id   65819f6a86a2bee996d8c23d7d4cc9a3
#
_cell.length_a   1.000
_cell.length_b   1.000
_cell.length_c   1.000
_cell.angle_alpha   90.00
_cell.angle_beta   90.00
_cell.angle_gamma   90.00
#
_symmetry.space_group_name_H-M   'P 1'
#
loop_
_entity.id
_entity.type
_entity.pdbx_description
1 polymer ?
#
loop_
_entity_poly.entity_id
_entity_poly.type
_entity_poly.pdbx_seq_one_letter_code
_entity_poly.pdbx_strand_id
1 'polypeptide(L)'
;MSKRLDDLVGDIEDPAERERLRRVHQLLLSVDPPPEVASALRRPPAAEPVRLLPRRRRRTALALIAAALAAAAFGAGWLASARTGDADAVRVIPMAGTAAAAGASGSIELLPDDESGNWPMNLRISGLTPSRDRTDWYELWLTKDGRPVDPCGRFTVHAGLTTVVLSVPYGLRQYDGWIVTRHDSDVPLLTT
;
A
#
# COMPACT_ATOMS: atom_id res chain seq x y z
N MET A 1 1.77 -38.70 1.61
CA MET A 1 2.52 -39.10 0.39
C MET A 1 3.48 -37.96 0.05
N SER A 2 4.78 -38.16 0.25
CA SER A 2 5.80 -37.15 -0.11
C SER A 2 6.00 -37.19 -1.64
N LYS A 3 5.74 -36.07 -2.32
CA LYS A 3 6.03 -35.93 -3.74
C LYS A 3 7.56 -35.89 -3.93
N ARG A 4 8.06 -36.59 -4.94
CA ARG A 4 9.49 -36.58 -5.27
C ARG A 4 9.85 -35.21 -5.87
N LEU A 5 11.08 -34.76 -5.67
CA LEU A 5 11.56 -33.49 -6.20
C LEU A 5 11.37 -33.39 -7.73
N ASP A 6 11.64 -34.46 -8.45
CA ASP A 6 11.52 -34.54 -9.92
C ASP A 6 10.06 -34.28 -10.40
N ASP A 7 9.03 -34.65 -9.58
CA ASP A 7 7.63 -34.41 -9.89
C ASP A 7 7.23 -32.94 -9.70
N LEU A 8 8.02 -32.15 -8.97
CA LEU A 8 7.73 -30.76 -8.60
C LEU A 8 8.44 -29.74 -9.48
N VAL A 9 9.63 -30.07 -9.98
CA VAL A 9 10.55 -29.09 -10.58
C VAL A 9 10.78 -29.34 -12.07
N GLY A 10 10.38 -30.52 -12.60
CA GLY A 10 10.63 -30.91 -13.98
C GLY A 10 12.12 -31.23 -14.27
N ASP A 11 12.47 -31.22 -15.54
CA ASP A 11 13.82 -31.58 -15.97
C ASP A 11 14.75 -30.36 -15.88
N ILE A 12 15.75 -30.43 -14.99
CA ILE A 12 16.75 -29.39 -14.78
C ILE A 12 18.03 -29.81 -15.45
N GLU A 13 18.48 -29.05 -16.44
CA GLU A 13 19.69 -29.41 -17.23
C GLU A 13 20.98 -29.20 -16.42
N ASP A 14 21.05 -28.19 -15.55
CA ASP A 14 22.23 -27.89 -14.74
C ASP A 14 22.34 -28.83 -13.53
N PRO A 15 23.40 -29.66 -13.43
CA PRO A 15 23.61 -30.56 -12.30
C PRO A 15 23.86 -29.83 -10.97
N ALA A 16 24.46 -28.63 -11.00
CA ALA A 16 24.72 -27.85 -9.80
C ALA A 16 23.43 -27.28 -9.22
N GLU A 17 22.54 -26.79 -10.07
CA GLU A 17 21.23 -26.29 -9.68
C GLU A 17 20.32 -27.42 -9.15
N ARG A 18 20.35 -28.59 -9.80
CA ARG A 18 19.64 -29.78 -9.33
C ARG A 18 20.08 -30.19 -7.93
N GLU A 19 21.38 -30.18 -7.65
CA GLU A 19 21.90 -30.52 -6.31
C GLU A 19 21.52 -29.47 -5.26
N ARG A 20 21.51 -28.19 -5.63
CA ARG A 20 21.04 -27.10 -4.76
C ARG A 20 19.55 -27.25 -4.39
N LEU A 21 18.71 -27.55 -5.37
CA LEU A 21 17.27 -27.77 -5.16
C LEU A 21 16.99 -29.03 -4.34
N ARG A 22 17.77 -30.09 -4.53
CA ARG A 22 17.68 -31.30 -3.71
C ARG A 22 17.99 -31.02 -2.24
N ARG A 23 19.00 -30.20 -1.96
CA ARG A 23 19.34 -29.78 -0.59
C ARG A 23 18.24 -28.96 0.05
N VAL A 24 17.66 -28.01 -0.68
CA VAL A 24 16.51 -27.21 -0.20
C VAL A 24 15.29 -28.10 0.07
N HIS A 25 15.00 -29.03 -0.83
CA HIS A 25 13.90 -29.98 -0.65
C HIS A 25 14.08 -30.86 0.59
N GLN A 26 15.29 -31.36 0.86
CA GLN A 26 15.60 -32.11 2.07
C GLN A 26 15.42 -31.26 3.34
N LEU A 27 15.81 -29.99 3.33
CA LEU A 27 15.59 -29.07 4.43
C LEU A 27 14.09 -28.86 4.68
N LEU A 28 13.31 -28.69 3.65
CA LEU A 28 11.84 -28.53 3.78
C LEU A 28 11.16 -29.80 4.31
N LEU A 29 11.65 -30.99 3.95
CA LEU A 29 11.15 -32.24 4.48
C LEU A 29 11.54 -32.49 5.94
N SER A 30 12.58 -31.81 6.45
CA SER A 30 13.01 -31.90 7.85
C SER A 30 12.20 -31.00 8.80
N VAL A 31 11.37 -30.09 8.25
CA VAL A 31 10.50 -29.22 9.06
C VAL A 31 9.23 -30.02 9.42
N ASP A 32 8.89 -30.02 10.68
CA ASP A 32 7.65 -30.63 11.15
C ASP A 32 6.43 -30.00 10.46
N PRO A 33 5.43 -30.81 10.10
CA PRO A 33 4.20 -30.28 9.52
C PRO A 33 3.54 -29.26 10.47
N PRO A 34 2.91 -28.21 9.94
CA PRO A 34 2.25 -27.23 10.78
C PRO A 34 1.22 -27.89 11.67
N PRO A 35 1.01 -27.40 12.90
CA PRO A 35 0.04 -27.98 13.81
C PRO A 35 -1.35 -28.01 13.18
N GLU A 36 -2.10 -29.07 13.44
CA GLU A 36 -3.46 -29.20 12.92
C GLU A 36 -4.33 -28.02 13.38
N VAL A 37 -5.08 -27.44 12.45
CA VAL A 37 -6.03 -26.38 12.76
C VAL A 37 -7.06 -26.90 13.75
N ALA A 38 -7.20 -26.22 14.88
CA ALA A 38 -8.14 -26.61 15.92
C ALA A 38 -9.53 -26.85 15.35
N SER A 39 -10.20 -27.92 15.79
CA SER A 39 -11.52 -28.33 15.28
C SER A 39 -12.59 -27.22 15.37
N ALA A 40 -12.44 -26.32 16.34
CA ALA A 40 -13.29 -25.15 16.49
C ALA A 40 -13.19 -24.16 15.30
N LEU A 41 -12.01 -24.06 14.66
CA LEU A 41 -11.80 -23.20 13.49
C LEU A 41 -12.23 -23.85 12.16
N ARG A 42 -12.45 -25.16 12.16
CA ARG A 42 -12.99 -25.89 11.00
C ARG A 42 -14.51 -25.80 10.89
N ARG A 43 -15.18 -25.33 11.95
CA ARG A 43 -16.63 -25.21 11.97
C ARG A 43 -17.01 -23.77 11.62
N PRO A 44 -17.80 -23.54 10.56
CA PRO A 44 -18.30 -22.19 10.28
C PRO A 44 -19.12 -21.69 11.48
N PRO A 45 -19.04 -20.39 11.81
CA PRO A 45 -19.85 -19.82 12.87
C PRO A 45 -21.33 -20.07 12.55
N ALA A 46 -22.09 -20.49 13.54
CA ALA A 46 -23.53 -20.68 13.40
C ALA A 46 -24.16 -19.36 12.99
N ALA A 47 -24.84 -19.33 11.85
CA ALA A 47 -25.53 -18.14 11.39
C ALA A 47 -26.67 -17.82 12.39
N GLU A 48 -26.49 -16.77 13.17
CA GLU A 48 -27.58 -16.25 14.00
C GLU A 48 -28.71 -15.73 13.09
N PRO A 49 -29.97 -16.04 13.38
CA PRO A 49 -31.09 -15.58 12.58
C PRO A 49 -31.19 -14.07 12.65
N VAL A 50 -30.88 -13.40 11.55
CA VAL A 50 -31.01 -11.95 11.42
C VAL A 50 -32.48 -11.58 11.49
N ARG A 51 -32.94 -11.01 12.59
CA ARG A 51 -34.31 -10.47 12.75
C ARG A 51 -34.46 -9.25 11.84
N LEU A 52 -35.15 -9.46 10.72
CA LEU A 52 -35.47 -8.38 9.79
C LEU A 52 -36.57 -7.50 10.37
N LEU A 53 -36.24 -6.25 10.66
CA LEU A 53 -37.22 -5.22 11.07
C LEU A 53 -38.27 -4.96 9.96
N PRO A 54 -39.53 -4.68 10.30
CA PRO A 54 -40.61 -4.45 9.33
C PRO A 54 -40.28 -3.27 8.41
N ARG A 55 -40.59 -3.45 7.13
CA ARG A 55 -40.14 -2.61 5.98
C ARG A 55 -40.42 -1.11 6.12
N ARG A 56 -41.42 -0.69 6.90
CA ARG A 56 -41.80 0.72 7.11
C ARG A 56 -40.86 1.41 8.11
N ARG A 57 -40.41 0.72 9.14
CA ARG A 57 -39.42 1.25 10.11
C ARG A 57 -37.99 1.24 9.54
N ARG A 58 -37.70 0.45 8.51
CA ARG A 58 -36.41 0.44 7.85
C ARG A 58 -36.09 1.76 7.11
N ARG A 59 -37.10 2.39 6.46
CA ARG A 59 -36.85 3.63 5.70
C ARG A 59 -36.54 4.82 6.62
N THR A 60 -37.25 4.90 7.76
CA THR A 60 -36.95 5.94 8.76
C THR A 60 -35.65 5.68 9.52
N ALA A 61 -35.33 4.40 9.82
CA ALA A 61 -34.05 4.03 10.43
C ALA A 61 -32.87 4.28 9.48
N LEU A 62 -33.01 3.97 8.19
CA LEU A 62 -31.97 4.25 7.18
C LEU A 62 -31.76 5.75 6.96
N ALA A 63 -32.82 6.56 6.96
CA ALA A 63 -32.71 8.01 6.88
C ALA A 63 -32.02 8.61 8.10
N LEU A 64 -32.30 8.11 9.30
CA LEU A 64 -31.63 8.53 10.53
C LEU A 64 -30.16 8.10 10.57
N ILE A 65 -29.85 6.90 10.10
CA ILE A 65 -28.45 6.40 10.00
C ILE A 65 -27.68 7.23 8.96
N ALA A 66 -28.28 7.54 7.81
CA ALA A 66 -27.66 8.39 6.79
C ALA A 66 -27.41 9.82 7.31
N ALA A 67 -28.37 10.42 8.04
CA ALA A 67 -28.20 11.72 8.67
C ALA A 67 -27.13 11.70 9.78
N ALA A 68 -27.10 10.65 10.59
CA ALA A 68 -26.08 10.46 11.64
C ALA A 68 -24.68 10.24 11.05
N LEU A 69 -24.56 9.48 9.96
CA LEU A 69 -23.30 9.28 9.25
C LEU A 69 -22.82 10.57 8.54
N ALA A 70 -23.73 11.35 7.97
CA ALA A 70 -23.40 12.64 7.39
C ALA A 70 -22.95 13.64 8.47
N ALA A 71 -23.64 13.72 9.62
CA ALA A 71 -23.25 14.55 10.74
C ALA A 71 -21.93 14.07 11.38
N ALA A 72 -21.71 12.76 11.49
CA ALA A 72 -20.46 12.19 11.97
C ALA A 72 -19.30 12.43 11.00
N ALA A 73 -19.52 12.34 9.69
CA ALA A 73 -18.50 12.64 8.67
C ALA A 73 -18.14 14.13 8.65
N PHE A 74 -19.12 15.03 8.79
CA PHE A 74 -18.89 16.48 8.92
C PHE A 74 -18.25 16.86 10.26
N GLY A 75 -18.72 16.27 11.38
CA GLY A 75 -18.17 16.50 12.71
C GLY A 75 -16.78 15.90 12.90
N ALA A 76 -16.53 14.68 12.36
CA ALA A 76 -15.23 14.04 12.42
C ALA A 76 -14.20 14.76 11.52
N GLY A 77 -14.60 15.29 10.37
CA GLY A 77 -13.74 16.11 9.52
C GLY A 77 -13.29 17.39 10.22
N TRP A 78 -14.20 18.05 10.94
CA TRP A 78 -13.89 19.26 11.69
C TRP A 78 -13.10 19.00 12.98
N LEU A 79 -13.43 17.93 13.71
CA LEU A 79 -12.71 17.50 14.92
C LEU A 79 -11.34 16.87 14.61
N ALA A 80 -11.19 16.16 13.49
CA ALA A 80 -9.88 15.67 13.04
C ALA A 80 -8.97 16.85 12.64
N SER A 81 -9.51 17.88 12.01
CA SER A 81 -8.78 19.13 11.73
C SER A 81 -8.37 19.90 13.00
N ALA A 82 -9.13 19.77 14.10
CA ALA A 82 -8.89 20.49 15.36
C ALA A 82 -8.08 19.69 16.40
N ARG A 83 -7.92 18.38 16.22
CA ARG A 83 -7.21 17.48 17.16
C ARG A 83 -5.84 17.02 16.69
N THR A 84 -5.32 17.51 15.59
CA THR A 84 -3.94 17.27 15.13
C THR A 84 -2.93 18.21 15.81
N GLY A 85 -3.14 18.48 17.09
CA GLY A 85 -2.12 19.02 17.97
C GLY A 85 -1.70 17.92 18.95
N ASP A 86 -0.47 17.48 18.83
CA ASP A 86 0.27 16.58 19.75
C ASP A 86 -0.04 15.08 19.68
N ALA A 87 0.20 14.45 18.54
CA ALA A 87 0.70 13.08 18.50
C ALA A 87 1.40 12.89 17.16
N ASP A 88 2.70 12.66 17.22
CA ASP A 88 3.57 12.27 16.11
C ASP A 88 3.44 13.19 14.89
N ALA A 89 4.28 14.22 14.86
CA ALA A 89 4.23 15.28 13.85
C ALA A 89 4.28 14.71 12.42
N VAL A 90 3.11 14.39 11.89
CA VAL A 90 2.94 14.01 10.50
C VAL A 90 3.26 15.22 9.66
N ARG A 91 4.38 15.21 8.98
CA ARG A 91 4.74 16.26 8.04
C ARG A 91 4.08 16.01 6.71
N VAL A 92 3.13 16.85 6.34
CA VAL A 92 2.51 16.81 5.00
C VAL A 92 3.28 17.70 4.05
N ILE A 93 3.77 17.12 2.96
CA ILE A 93 4.54 17.78 1.92
C ILE A 93 3.70 17.80 0.65
N PRO A 94 3.21 18.96 0.20
CA PRO A 94 2.42 19.04 -1.02
C PRO A 94 3.31 18.82 -2.25
N MET A 95 2.73 18.20 -3.29
CA MET A 95 3.34 18.04 -4.61
C MET A 95 2.45 18.68 -5.66
N ALA A 96 3.06 19.45 -6.55
CA ALA A 96 2.37 20.11 -7.65
C ALA A 96 2.67 19.41 -8.98
N GLY A 97 1.67 19.40 -9.89
CA GLY A 97 1.85 18.93 -11.25
C GLY A 97 2.78 19.85 -12.03
N THR A 98 3.71 19.26 -12.78
CA THR A 98 4.57 19.98 -13.73
C THR A 98 3.82 20.32 -15.02
N ALA A 99 4.47 20.97 -15.97
CA ALA A 99 3.89 21.23 -17.30
C ALA A 99 3.49 19.93 -18.03
N ALA A 100 4.16 18.80 -17.75
CA ALA A 100 3.85 17.50 -18.31
C ALA A 100 2.59 16.85 -17.70
N ALA A 101 2.14 17.34 -16.52
CA ALA A 101 0.97 16.86 -15.81
C ALA A 101 0.27 17.99 -15.03
N ALA A 102 -0.04 19.10 -15.70
CA ALA A 102 -0.53 20.34 -15.09
C ALA A 102 -1.83 20.19 -14.26
N GLY A 103 -2.64 19.15 -14.52
CA GLY A 103 -3.85 18.84 -13.75
C GLY A 103 -3.63 17.87 -12.60
N ALA A 104 -2.41 17.39 -12.40
CA ALA A 104 -2.10 16.45 -11.34
C ALA A 104 -1.72 17.19 -10.05
N SER A 105 -1.98 16.54 -8.92
CA SER A 105 -1.57 17.00 -7.60
C SER A 105 -1.31 15.81 -6.69
N GLY A 106 -0.55 16.01 -5.64
CA GLY A 106 -0.29 14.97 -4.66
C GLY A 106 0.14 15.54 -3.31
N SER A 107 0.33 14.65 -2.37
CA SER A 107 0.93 14.94 -1.08
C SER A 107 1.64 13.73 -0.52
N ILE A 108 2.75 13.97 0.16
CA ILE A 108 3.46 12.96 0.95
C ILE A 108 3.16 13.29 2.40
N GLU A 109 2.54 12.33 3.10
CA GLU A 109 2.35 12.34 4.53
C GLU A 109 3.48 11.53 5.16
N LEU A 110 4.48 12.22 5.73
CA LEU A 110 5.66 11.62 6.31
C LEU A 110 5.40 11.32 7.77
N LEU A 111 5.49 10.05 8.13
CA LEU A 111 5.35 9.56 9.51
C LEU A 111 6.72 9.59 10.21
N PRO A 112 6.76 9.53 11.55
CA PRO A 112 8.02 9.37 12.28
C PRO A 112 8.78 8.12 11.83
N ASP A 113 10.10 8.16 11.94
CA ASP A 113 10.94 7.00 11.69
C ASP A 113 10.58 5.84 12.63
N ASP A 114 10.60 4.64 12.06
CA ASP A 114 10.36 3.41 12.82
C ASP A 114 11.61 2.98 13.62
N GLU A 115 11.47 1.94 14.44
CA GLU A 115 12.57 1.40 15.26
C GLU A 115 13.79 0.93 14.41
N SER A 116 13.58 0.69 13.13
CA SER A 116 14.62 0.29 12.17
C SER A 116 15.27 1.49 11.47
N GLY A 117 14.81 2.71 11.75
CA GLY A 117 15.27 3.96 11.11
C GLY A 117 14.70 4.20 9.72
N ASN A 118 13.64 3.47 9.33
CA ASN A 118 12.94 3.74 8.09
C ASN A 118 11.90 4.84 8.30
N TRP A 119 11.62 5.58 7.22
CA TRP A 119 10.61 6.63 7.20
C TRP A 119 9.36 6.13 6.45
N PRO A 120 8.32 5.69 7.19
CA PRO A 120 7.05 5.34 6.60
C PRO A 120 6.38 6.59 6.03
N MET A 121 5.72 6.46 4.88
CA MET A 121 5.02 7.57 4.26
C MET A 121 3.77 7.11 3.50
N ASN A 122 2.77 7.97 3.48
CA ASN A 122 1.58 7.82 2.66
C ASN A 122 1.64 8.81 1.49
N LEU A 123 1.77 8.30 0.29
CA LEU A 123 1.72 9.10 -0.94
C LEU A 123 0.29 9.11 -1.46
N ARG A 124 -0.30 10.30 -1.61
CA ARG A 124 -1.63 10.50 -2.20
C ARG A 124 -1.48 11.26 -3.50
N ILE A 125 -2.06 10.76 -4.57
CA ILE A 125 -1.94 11.35 -5.91
C ILE A 125 -3.29 11.37 -6.60
N SER A 126 -3.57 12.44 -7.34
CA SER A 126 -4.71 12.58 -8.23
C SER A 126 -4.31 13.25 -9.53
N GLY A 127 -5.07 13.00 -10.60
CA GLY A 127 -4.91 13.67 -11.90
C GLY A 127 -3.80 13.11 -12.79
N LEU A 128 -3.06 12.07 -12.36
CA LEU A 128 -2.17 11.33 -13.26
C LEU A 128 -2.95 10.35 -14.14
N THR A 129 -2.40 10.01 -15.29
CA THR A 129 -2.99 9.00 -16.20
C THR A 129 -2.98 7.63 -15.50
N PRO A 130 -4.12 6.93 -15.43
CA PRO A 130 -4.15 5.59 -14.85
C PRO A 130 -3.19 4.64 -15.55
N SER A 131 -2.54 3.78 -14.77
CA SER A 131 -1.69 2.70 -15.27
C SER A 131 -2.51 1.70 -16.08
N ARG A 132 -2.04 1.31 -17.25
CA ARG A 132 -2.74 0.38 -18.15
C ARG A 132 -2.67 -1.05 -17.64
N ASP A 133 -1.52 -1.42 -17.13
CA ASP A 133 -1.22 -2.73 -16.59
C ASP A 133 -0.07 -2.66 -15.55
N ARG A 134 0.43 -3.81 -15.12
CA ARG A 134 1.50 -3.91 -14.11
C ARG A 134 2.88 -3.49 -14.65
N THR A 135 3.03 -3.34 -15.95
CA THR A 135 4.29 -2.88 -16.57
C THR A 135 4.31 -1.37 -16.76
N ASP A 136 3.18 -0.70 -16.55
CA ASP A 136 3.00 0.75 -16.64
C ASP A 136 2.90 1.31 -15.22
N TRP A 137 4.03 1.60 -14.59
CA TRP A 137 4.13 2.12 -13.22
C TRP A 137 4.70 3.52 -13.16
N TYR A 138 4.58 4.11 -12.00
CA TYR A 138 5.20 5.36 -11.61
C TYR A 138 6.25 5.11 -10.54
N GLU A 139 7.22 6.01 -10.44
CA GLU A 139 8.29 5.94 -9.45
C GLU A 139 8.34 7.24 -8.66
N LEU A 140 8.44 7.13 -7.34
CA LEU A 140 8.74 8.22 -6.45
C LEU A 140 10.25 8.24 -6.19
N TRP A 141 10.86 9.40 -6.36
CA TRP A 141 12.28 9.63 -6.19
C TRP A 141 12.55 10.72 -5.17
N LEU A 142 13.60 10.56 -4.38
CA LEU A 142 14.24 11.64 -3.65
C LEU A 142 15.13 12.46 -4.59
N THR A 143 15.14 13.77 -4.38
CA THR A 143 15.96 14.68 -5.19
C THR A 143 17.11 15.29 -4.41
N LYS A 144 18.18 15.59 -5.14
CA LYS A 144 19.30 16.41 -4.68
C LYS A 144 19.68 17.37 -5.78
N ASP A 145 19.73 18.66 -5.45
CA ASP A 145 19.92 19.74 -6.43
C ASP A 145 18.89 19.67 -7.59
N GLY A 146 17.64 19.31 -7.24
CA GLY A 146 16.52 19.15 -8.18
C GLY A 146 16.61 17.93 -9.12
N ARG A 147 17.56 17.02 -8.91
CA ARG A 147 17.74 15.81 -9.73
C ARG A 147 17.34 14.55 -8.95
N PRO A 148 16.71 13.55 -9.60
CA PRO A 148 16.41 12.28 -8.97
C PRO A 148 17.73 11.54 -8.63
N VAL A 149 17.84 11.06 -7.39
CA VAL A 149 19.02 10.34 -6.91
C VAL A 149 18.69 8.98 -6.33
N ASP A 150 17.71 8.90 -5.43
CA ASP A 150 17.37 7.66 -4.76
C ASP A 150 15.87 7.32 -4.92
N PRO A 151 15.55 6.08 -5.35
CA PRO A 151 14.16 5.66 -5.53
C PRO A 151 13.50 5.36 -4.19
N CYS A 152 12.31 5.90 -3.96
CA CYS A 152 11.49 5.59 -2.78
C CYS A 152 10.56 4.40 -3.01
N GLY A 153 10.19 4.12 -4.27
CA GLY A 153 9.35 2.99 -4.62
C GLY A 153 8.58 3.18 -5.92
N ARG A 154 7.97 2.07 -6.34
CA ARG A 154 7.16 1.96 -7.57
C ARG A 154 5.71 1.76 -7.21
N PHE A 155 4.81 2.31 -8.00
CA PHE A 155 3.38 2.18 -7.78
C PHE A 155 2.59 2.31 -9.08
N THR A 156 1.38 1.79 -9.06
CA THR A 156 0.41 1.98 -10.13
C THR A 156 -0.62 3.03 -9.74
N VAL A 157 -1.09 3.79 -10.71
CA VAL A 157 -2.11 4.83 -10.53
C VAL A 157 -3.45 4.29 -11.01
N HIS A 158 -4.50 4.53 -10.25
CA HIS A 158 -5.88 4.23 -10.60
C HIS A 158 -6.65 5.50 -10.94
N ALA A 159 -7.83 5.36 -11.55
CA ALA A 159 -8.70 6.50 -11.79
C ALA A 159 -9.13 7.16 -10.47
N GLY A 160 -8.99 8.48 -10.38
CA GLY A 160 -9.29 9.26 -9.18
C GLY A 160 -8.11 9.38 -8.21
N LEU A 161 -8.38 9.23 -6.93
CA LEU A 161 -7.35 9.31 -5.88
C LEU A 161 -6.65 7.96 -5.72
N THR A 162 -5.33 7.96 -5.84
CA THR A 162 -4.48 6.81 -5.54
C THR A 162 -3.73 7.08 -4.23
N THR A 163 -3.78 6.12 -3.29
CA THR A 163 -3.01 6.16 -2.05
C THR A 163 -2.03 4.99 -2.03
N VAL A 164 -0.77 5.29 -1.74
CA VAL A 164 0.33 4.31 -1.71
C VAL A 164 1.07 4.44 -0.39
N VAL A 165 1.31 3.31 0.26
CA VAL A 165 2.14 3.23 1.47
C VAL A 165 3.56 2.87 1.03
N LEU A 166 4.52 3.68 1.40
CA LEU A 166 5.94 3.50 1.11
C LEU A 166 6.75 3.58 2.40
N SER A 167 7.97 3.07 2.37
CA SER A 167 8.93 3.21 3.45
C SER A 167 10.33 3.34 2.87
N VAL A 168 11.10 4.31 3.32
CA VAL A 168 12.45 4.56 2.81
C VAL A 168 13.48 4.46 3.92
N PRO A 169 14.58 3.73 3.69
CA PRO A 169 15.65 3.54 4.67
C PRO A 169 16.70 4.65 4.66
N TYR A 170 16.41 5.80 4.05
CA TYR A 170 17.37 6.87 3.84
C TYR A 170 17.19 7.99 4.85
N GLY A 171 18.30 8.57 5.30
CA GLY A 171 18.26 9.81 6.08
C GLY A 171 17.79 10.99 5.23
N LEU A 172 16.58 11.45 5.44
CA LEU A 172 15.91 12.43 4.58
C LEU A 172 16.54 13.83 4.58
N ARG A 173 17.43 14.13 5.55
CA ARG A 173 18.05 15.45 5.71
C ARG A 173 18.97 15.87 4.55
N GLN A 174 19.45 14.92 3.78
CA GLN A 174 20.39 15.16 2.67
C GLN A 174 19.70 15.46 1.32
N TYR A 175 18.36 15.37 1.29
CA TYR A 175 17.55 15.55 0.11
C TYR A 175 16.77 16.86 0.19
N ASP A 176 16.52 17.47 -0.96
CA ASP A 176 15.83 18.76 -1.09
C ASP A 176 14.37 18.63 -1.51
N GLY A 177 13.95 17.45 -2.01
CA GLY A 177 12.57 17.26 -2.41
C GLY A 177 12.26 15.85 -2.93
N TRP A 178 11.08 15.74 -3.53
CA TRP A 178 10.58 14.53 -4.18
C TRP A 178 10.03 14.85 -5.57
N ILE A 179 10.18 13.90 -6.47
CA ILE A 179 9.54 13.93 -7.78
C ILE A 179 8.87 12.59 -8.06
N VAL A 180 7.82 12.63 -8.88
CA VAL A 180 7.20 11.45 -9.48
C VAL A 180 7.49 11.46 -10.97
N THR A 181 7.98 10.34 -11.48
CA THR A 181 8.17 10.09 -12.91
C THR A 181 7.33 8.89 -13.35
N ARG A 182 7.11 8.72 -14.64
CA ARG A 182 6.58 7.50 -15.20
C ARG A 182 7.72 6.56 -15.56
N HIS A 183 7.48 5.26 -15.51
CA HIS A 183 8.40 4.25 -16.01
C HIS A 183 8.88 4.59 -17.43
N ASP A 184 10.16 4.40 -17.69
CA ASP A 184 10.84 4.75 -18.95
C ASP A 184 10.86 6.24 -19.30
N SER A 185 10.64 7.14 -18.33
CA SER A 185 10.67 8.57 -18.54
C SER A 185 11.34 9.31 -17.39
N ASP A 186 12.33 10.12 -17.71
CA ASP A 186 12.99 11.01 -16.74
C ASP A 186 12.23 12.33 -16.53
N VAL A 187 11.08 12.51 -17.20
CA VAL A 187 10.30 13.74 -17.11
C VAL A 187 9.52 13.76 -15.80
N PRO A 188 9.75 14.73 -14.90
CA PRO A 188 8.99 14.88 -13.68
C PRO A 188 7.52 15.21 -14.01
N LEU A 189 6.61 14.50 -13.38
CA LEU A 189 5.16 14.73 -13.48
C LEU A 189 4.64 15.48 -12.27
N LEU A 190 5.16 15.15 -11.08
CA LEU A 190 4.89 15.86 -9.82
C LEU A 190 6.22 16.24 -9.18
N THR A 191 6.25 17.38 -8.48
CA THR A 191 7.41 17.87 -7.72
C THR A 191 6.95 18.53 -6.43
N THR A 192 7.81 18.52 -5.39
CA THR A 192 7.60 19.26 -4.14
C THR A 192 8.16 20.68 -4.23
#